data_a07f454ecb9faceacd3d1618d351d928
#
_entry.id   a07f454ecb9faceacd3d1618d351d928
#
_cell.length_a   1.000
_cell.length_b   1.000
_cell.length_c   1.000
_cell.angle_alpha   90.00
_cell.angle_beta   90.00
_cell.angle_gamma   90.00
#
_symmetry.space_group_name_H-M   'P 1'
#
loop_
_entity.id
_entity.type
_entity.pdbx_description
1 polymer ?
#
loop_
_entity_poly.entity_id
_entity_poly.type
_entity_poly.pdbx_seq_one_letter_code
_entity_poly.pdbx_strand_id
1 'polypeptide(L)'
;MKMKLTCAAAALCCLSTAALAADVGGVEVTGYSRGGGVYSYNKDQQVKGGLTLGGDLQKYRLGNEGDYGLEVNIAKTFETNGVKYKLDYMPSKWNDGNVGTEQAYVEMSGLSFAPEAKIWMGQKRQRIQDVHIVDHFLLDYGVNQGSGINDLSVGSFKLGVALQSGDTFDKKMATGTSANKFNLDLSEINSNPGGKVRVLLTSVSTSGMQSNGGTGLTVNHNQSDFVTRGLTNSLFLQTSSGYANINGRFGDISSAAVYGKKTNRIADSINWQSGAFGGQAIVGYQTTKSDNPAAAYTIKDTTLGGRMSYAVSNNFKWLVEAGTTSRKFSDNQAAQRLNKLTIAPTLALSPDFWSRPELRFYVTKANWNQAAADANNGGAGEGTFGTNGRTSQTLAGVQYEVWW
;
A
#
# COMPACT_ATOMS: atom_id res chain seq x y z
N MET A 1 10.89 7.05 -45.98
CA MET A 1 11.21 6.03 -44.98
C MET A 1 10.46 6.35 -43.71
N LYS A 2 9.26 5.77 -43.51
CA LYS A 2 8.38 6.06 -42.37
C LYS A 2 8.74 5.10 -41.23
N MET A 3 9.39 5.61 -40.20
CA MET A 3 9.65 4.88 -38.95
C MET A 3 8.35 4.71 -38.19
N LYS A 4 7.84 3.49 -38.08
CA LYS A 4 6.73 3.16 -37.22
C LYS A 4 7.26 3.09 -35.77
N LEU A 5 6.96 4.10 -34.97
CA LEU A 5 7.11 4.02 -33.51
C LEU A 5 5.98 3.12 -32.97
N THR A 6 6.31 1.89 -32.64
CA THR A 6 5.45 1.02 -31.85
C THR A 6 5.52 1.48 -30.39
N CYS A 7 4.53 2.23 -29.94
CA CYS A 7 4.34 2.51 -28.54
C CYS A 7 3.87 1.22 -27.83
N ALA A 8 4.77 0.56 -27.15
CA ALA A 8 4.40 -0.40 -26.12
C ALA A 8 3.84 0.40 -24.94
N ALA A 9 2.53 0.44 -24.81
CA ALA A 9 1.85 0.95 -23.62
C ALA A 9 1.99 -0.11 -22.53
N ALA A 10 3.12 -0.07 -21.79
CA ALA A 10 3.28 -0.81 -20.56
C ALA A 10 2.35 -0.21 -19.52
N ALA A 11 1.67 -1.06 -18.76
CA ALA A 11 0.85 -0.72 -17.62
C ALA A 11 1.65 0.13 -16.62
N LEU A 12 1.33 1.41 -16.57
CA LEU A 12 2.02 2.40 -15.76
C LEU A 12 1.24 2.69 -14.49
N CYS A 13 1.20 1.73 -13.60
CA CYS A 13 1.06 2.05 -12.19
C CYS A 13 2.47 2.20 -11.63
N CYS A 14 2.90 3.46 -11.40
CA CYS A 14 4.24 3.88 -10.96
C CYS A 14 5.25 4.10 -12.08
N LEU A 15 5.02 5.09 -12.95
CA LEU A 15 6.15 5.82 -13.51
C LEU A 15 6.66 6.81 -12.46
N SER A 16 7.40 6.30 -11.47
CA SER A 16 8.47 7.10 -10.92
C SER A 16 9.42 7.45 -12.06
N THR A 17 9.67 8.74 -12.28
CA THR A 17 10.92 9.16 -12.93
C THR A 17 12.01 8.25 -12.37
N ALA A 18 12.73 7.56 -13.22
CA ALA A 18 13.64 6.49 -12.85
C ALA A 18 14.41 6.86 -11.59
N ALA A 19 14.02 6.27 -10.47
CA ALA A 19 14.90 6.16 -9.35
C ALA A 19 16.13 5.44 -9.90
N LEU A 20 17.27 6.10 -9.93
CA LEU A 20 18.49 5.55 -10.49
C LEU A 20 18.93 4.43 -9.56
N ALA A 21 18.51 3.20 -9.87
CA ALA A 21 19.11 2.02 -9.26
C ALA A 21 20.62 2.14 -9.43
N ALA A 22 21.37 2.13 -8.36
CA ALA A 22 22.81 2.13 -8.45
C ALA A 22 23.25 0.75 -8.91
N ASP A 23 23.82 0.65 -10.10
CA ASP A 23 24.50 -0.57 -10.56
C ASP A 23 25.95 -0.51 -10.08
N VAL A 24 26.30 -1.37 -9.15
CA VAL A 24 27.69 -1.52 -8.67
C VAL A 24 28.21 -2.89 -9.08
N GLY A 25 28.93 -2.94 -10.21
CA GLY A 25 29.49 -4.19 -10.71
C GLY A 25 28.42 -5.23 -11.11
N GLY A 26 27.30 -4.78 -11.67
CA GLY A 26 26.16 -5.60 -12.05
C GLY A 26 25.32 -6.06 -10.84
N VAL A 27 25.43 -5.42 -9.70
CA VAL A 27 24.52 -5.55 -8.54
C VAL A 27 23.60 -4.35 -8.54
N GLU A 28 22.29 -4.61 -8.67
CA GLU A 28 21.25 -3.59 -8.58
C GLU A 28 21.02 -3.25 -7.10
N VAL A 29 21.09 -1.98 -6.74
CA VAL A 29 20.73 -1.48 -5.41
C VAL A 29 19.59 -0.48 -5.55
N THR A 30 18.42 -0.86 -5.05
CA THR A 30 17.24 0.00 -4.99
C THR A 30 16.77 0.14 -3.56
N GLY A 31 15.86 1.06 -3.28
CA GLY A 31 15.39 1.17 -1.91
C GLY A 31 14.32 2.23 -1.70
N TYR A 32 13.93 2.33 -0.44
CA TYR A 32 12.97 3.32 0.07
C TYR A 32 13.42 3.80 1.44
N SER A 33 13.32 5.10 1.66
CA SER A 33 13.51 5.65 3.00
C SER A 33 12.58 6.83 3.23
N ARG A 34 12.12 6.96 4.46
CA ARG A 34 11.40 8.13 4.94
C ARG A 34 11.76 8.42 6.39
N GLY A 35 11.58 9.68 6.77
CA GLY A 35 11.76 10.10 8.16
C GLY A 35 11.56 11.59 8.28
N GLY A 36 11.68 12.10 9.51
CA GLY A 36 11.54 13.52 9.76
C GLY A 36 11.34 13.83 11.23
N GLY A 37 10.99 15.08 11.50
CA GLY A 37 10.68 15.56 12.83
C GLY A 37 9.33 16.25 12.87
N VAL A 38 8.56 15.99 13.92
CA VAL A 38 7.29 16.66 14.20
C VAL A 38 7.49 17.61 15.36
N TYR A 39 7.09 18.86 15.18
CA TYR A 39 7.08 19.88 16.21
C TYR A 39 5.63 20.18 16.57
N SER A 40 5.28 20.01 17.85
CA SER A 40 3.98 20.40 18.34
C SER A 40 4.06 21.74 19.07
N TYR A 41 3.16 22.67 18.76
CA TYR A 41 3.07 23.95 19.45
C TYR A 41 2.59 23.81 20.91
N ASN A 42 2.04 22.68 21.29
CA ASN A 42 1.50 22.44 22.64
C ASN A 42 2.36 21.42 23.39
N LYS A 43 2.96 21.84 24.49
CA LYS A 43 3.84 21.04 25.33
C LYS A 43 3.20 19.75 25.88
N ASP A 44 1.87 19.68 25.95
CA ASP A 44 1.13 18.57 26.51
C ASP A 44 0.70 17.51 25.49
N GLN A 45 1.14 17.61 24.25
CA GLN A 45 0.79 16.68 23.19
C GLN A 45 2.03 16.13 22.49
N GLN A 46 2.35 14.91 22.80
CA GLN A 46 3.30 14.10 22.01
C GLN A 46 2.53 13.36 20.91
N VAL A 47 2.03 14.09 19.92
CA VAL A 47 1.54 13.40 18.71
C VAL A 47 2.75 13.18 17.79
N LYS A 48 3.24 11.99 17.81
CA LYS A 48 4.35 11.56 16.93
C LYS A 48 3.88 11.17 15.53
N GLY A 49 2.91 11.87 14.94
CA GLY A 49 2.28 11.47 13.70
C GLY A 49 1.28 10.34 13.91
N GLY A 50 0.51 9.99 12.88
CA GLY A 50 -0.44 8.89 12.95
C GLY A 50 -1.85 9.30 13.37
N LEU A 51 -2.26 10.53 13.05
CA LEU A 51 -3.66 10.95 13.13
C LEU A 51 -4.50 10.12 12.15
N THR A 52 -5.17 9.08 12.66
CA THR A 52 -6.01 8.15 11.90
C THR A 52 -7.13 7.63 12.78
N LEU A 53 -8.24 7.19 12.17
CA LEU A 53 -9.32 6.51 12.87
C LEU A 53 -9.13 4.98 12.95
N GLY A 54 -7.94 4.47 12.54
CA GLY A 54 -7.57 3.06 12.64
C GLY A 54 -8.12 2.13 11.55
N GLY A 55 -8.62 2.65 10.44
CA GLY A 55 -9.03 1.87 9.27
C GLY A 55 -7.98 1.90 8.15
N ASP A 56 -8.10 0.99 7.18
CA ASP A 56 -7.15 0.83 6.08
C ASP A 56 -6.92 2.10 5.24
N LEU A 57 -7.98 2.86 4.97
CA LEU A 57 -7.95 4.06 4.13
C LEU A 57 -8.12 5.36 4.94
N GLN A 58 -7.83 5.33 6.25
CA GLN A 58 -8.15 6.41 7.18
C GLN A 58 -6.98 7.37 7.43
N LYS A 59 -5.78 7.10 6.89
CA LYS A 59 -4.58 7.89 7.12
C LYS A 59 -4.23 8.67 5.86
N TYR A 60 -4.33 10.00 5.90
CA TYR A 60 -3.69 10.88 4.92
C TYR A 60 -2.30 11.23 5.41
N ARG A 61 -1.26 10.86 4.63
CA ARG A 61 0.09 10.73 5.15
C ARG A 61 0.96 11.99 5.15
N LEU A 62 0.65 13.01 4.34
CA LEU A 62 1.46 14.24 4.32
C LEU A 62 1.41 14.94 5.66
N GLY A 63 2.57 15.17 6.30
CA GLY A 63 2.66 15.77 7.63
C GLY A 63 1.96 14.95 8.72
N ASN A 64 1.84 13.63 8.54
CA ASN A 64 1.15 12.70 9.44
C ASN A 64 1.93 11.39 9.62
N GLU A 65 3.22 11.38 9.35
CA GLU A 65 4.12 10.24 9.54
C GLU A 65 5.19 10.64 10.55
N GLY A 66 5.22 9.96 11.68
CA GLY A 66 6.22 10.15 12.73
C GLY A 66 7.21 9.00 12.81
N ASP A 67 7.12 8.06 11.87
CA ASP A 67 8.04 6.95 11.73
C ASP A 67 9.23 7.33 10.83
N TYR A 68 10.31 6.60 10.97
CA TYR A 68 11.43 6.63 10.05
C TYR A 68 11.83 5.20 9.69
N GLY A 69 12.31 5.02 8.48
CA GLY A 69 12.67 3.70 8.02
C GLY A 69 13.53 3.71 6.78
N LEU A 70 14.20 2.59 6.61
CA LEU A 70 15.06 2.30 5.47
C LEU A 70 14.80 0.87 5.02
N GLU A 71 14.51 0.71 3.75
CA GLU A 71 14.47 -0.56 3.02
C GLU A 71 15.53 -0.50 1.91
N VAL A 72 16.44 -1.45 1.86
CA VAL A 72 17.47 -1.53 0.81
C VAL A 72 17.34 -2.86 0.10
N ASN A 73 17.03 -2.83 -1.18
CA ASN A 73 16.97 -4.04 -2.01
C ASN A 73 18.28 -4.23 -2.76
N ILE A 74 18.89 -5.38 -2.60
CA ILE A 74 20.14 -5.79 -3.23
C ILE A 74 19.83 -6.98 -4.13
N ALA A 75 20.03 -6.85 -5.43
CA ALA A 75 19.73 -7.89 -6.38
C ALA A 75 20.87 -8.14 -7.37
N LYS A 76 21.06 -9.40 -7.76
CA LYS A 76 22.00 -9.78 -8.80
C LYS A 76 21.33 -10.74 -9.76
N THR A 77 21.34 -10.37 -11.04
CA THR A 77 20.88 -11.23 -12.13
C THR A 77 22.07 -11.89 -12.82
N PHE A 78 21.96 -13.19 -13.02
CA PHE A 78 22.88 -14.01 -13.80
C PHE A 78 22.15 -14.54 -15.03
N GLU A 79 22.87 -14.81 -16.11
CA GLU A 79 22.30 -15.37 -17.32
C GLU A 79 23.16 -16.52 -17.85
N THR A 80 22.52 -17.62 -18.22
CA THR A 80 23.16 -18.77 -18.86
C THR A 80 22.19 -19.39 -19.84
N ASN A 81 22.64 -19.55 -21.11
CA ASN A 81 21.84 -20.15 -22.19
C ASN A 81 20.45 -19.49 -22.38
N GLY A 82 20.38 -18.17 -22.21
CA GLY A 82 19.13 -17.40 -22.34
C GLY A 82 18.20 -17.47 -21.13
N VAL A 83 18.52 -18.28 -20.13
CA VAL A 83 17.79 -18.34 -18.87
C VAL A 83 18.43 -17.36 -17.89
N LYS A 84 17.62 -16.46 -17.33
CA LYS A 84 18.01 -15.52 -16.28
C LYS A 84 17.58 -16.05 -14.93
N TYR A 85 18.47 -15.96 -13.94
CA TYR A 85 18.11 -16.17 -12.54
C TYR A 85 18.60 -15.00 -11.69
N LYS A 86 17.69 -14.49 -10.87
CA LYS A 86 17.90 -13.35 -10.00
C LYS A 86 17.93 -13.80 -8.55
N LEU A 87 18.96 -13.40 -7.83
CA LEU A 87 19.00 -13.44 -6.37
C LEU A 87 18.60 -12.08 -5.84
N ASP A 88 17.70 -12.04 -4.88
CA ASP A 88 17.16 -10.79 -4.33
C ASP A 88 17.11 -10.87 -2.81
N TYR A 89 17.67 -9.86 -2.14
CA TYR A 89 17.66 -9.72 -0.68
C TYR A 89 17.35 -8.28 -0.28
N MET A 90 16.35 -8.11 0.59
CA MET A 90 15.90 -6.81 1.07
C MET A 90 15.84 -6.77 2.58
N PRO A 91 16.91 -6.31 3.26
CA PRO A 91 16.83 -5.93 4.66
C PRO A 91 16.04 -4.65 4.84
N SER A 92 15.39 -4.52 5.99
CA SER A 92 14.70 -3.30 6.40
C SER A 92 14.90 -2.99 7.86
N LYS A 93 14.81 -1.70 8.21
CA LYS A 93 14.74 -1.25 9.59
C LYS A 93 13.73 -0.11 9.70
N TRP A 94 12.79 -0.26 10.62
CA TRP A 94 11.78 0.74 10.91
C TRP A 94 11.79 1.13 12.38
N ASN A 95 11.88 2.44 12.65
CA ASN A 95 11.97 2.99 14.00
C ASN A 95 13.07 2.31 14.85
N ASP A 96 12.77 1.98 16.09
CA ASP A 96 13.70 1.32 17.02
C ASP A 96 13.69 -0.21 16.88
N GLY A 97 12.97 -0.75 15.88
CA GLY A 97 12.93 -2.18 15.60
C GLY A 97 14.27 -2.78 15.20
N ASN A 98 14.36 -4.08 15.24
CA ASN A 98 15.51 -4.82 14.70
C ASN A 98 15.56 -4.72 13.17
N VAL A 99 16.70 -5.00 12.60
CA VAL A 99 16.82 -5.24 11.16
C VAL A 99 16.07 -6.53 10.84
N GLY A 100 15.08 -6.44 9.97
CA GLY A 100 14.29 -7.57 9.49
C GLY A 100 14.56 -7.87 8.02
N THR A 101 13.99 -8.96 7.54
CA THR A 101 14.07 -9.40 6.15
C THR A 101 12.73 -9.22 5.45
N GLU A 102 12.63 -8.24 4.56
CA GLU A 102 11.44 -8.03 3.73
C GLU A 102 11.38 -8.99 2.56
N GLN A 103 12.51 -9.25 1.91
CA GLN A 103 12.62 -10.19 0.81
C GLN A 103 13.91 -11.01 0.90
N ALA A 104 13.82 -12.28 0.53
CA ALA A 104 14.94 -13.15 0.25
C ALA A 104 14.43 -14.28 -0.67
N TYR A 105 14.68 -14.18 -1.97
CA TYR A 105 14.15 -15.12 -2.93
C TYR A 105 15.06 -15.29 -4.16
N VAL A 106 14.79 -16.36 -4.89
CA VAL A 106 15.35 -16.60 -6.24
C VAL A 106 14.21 -16.52 -7.25
N GLU A 107 14.47 -15.92 -8.41
CA GLU A 107 13.54 -15.87 -9.53
C GLU A 107 14.21 -16.31 -10.82
N MET A 108 13.55 -17.15 -11.60
CA MET A 108 13.98 -17.58 -12.93
C MET A 108 13.04 -17.05 -14.01
N SER A 109 13.58 -16.61 -15.14
CA SER A 109 12.86 -16.14 -16.33
C SER A 109 13.60 -16.49 -17.61
N GLY A 110 12.96 -16.26 -18.78
CA GLY A 110 13.55 -16.62 -20.07
C GLY A 110 13.51 -18.12 -20.37
N LEU A 111 12.61 -18.86 -19.74
CA LEU A 111 12.42 -20.30 -19.99
C LEU A 111 11.80 -20.52 -21.38
N SER A 112 12.33 -21.46 -22.17
CA SER A 112 11.91 -21.67 -23.55
C SER A 112 10.42 -21.97 -23.73
N PHE A 113 9.80 -22.63 -22.75
CA PHE A 113 8.36 -22.96 -22.74
C PHE A 113 7.47 -21.83 -22.21
N ALA A 114 8.04 -20.83 -21.54
CA ALA A 114 7.34 -19.69 -20.95
C ALA A 114 8.27 -18.46 -20.82
N PRO A 115 8.66 -17.81 -21.95
CA PRO A 115 9.74 -16.80 -21.96
C PRO A 115 9.47 -15.57 -21.09
N GLU A 116 8.20 -15.18 -20.96
CA GLU A 116 7.80 -14.00 -20.16
C GLU A 116 7.53 -14.33 -18.69
N ALA A 117 7.32 -15.60 -18.36
CA ALA A 117 7.00 -16.02 -17.01
C ALA A 117 8.21 -15.88 -16.08
N LYS A 118 7.92 -15.54 -14.82
CA LYS A 118 8.88 -15.43 -13.74
C LYS A 118 8.51 -16.42 -12.66
N ILE A 119 9.30 -17.47 -12.50
CA ILE A 119 9.11 -18.49 -11.45
C ILE A 119 10.00 -18.11 -10.27
N TRP A 120 9.44 -18.02 -9.07
CA TRP A 120 10.15 -17.59 -7.88
C TRP A 120 9.95 -18.54 -6.70
N MET A 121 10.94 -18.58 -5.81
CA MET A 121 10.91 -19.31 -4.54
C MET A 121 11.62 -18.52 -3.45
N GLY A 122 11.07 -18.51 -2.24
CA GLY A 122 11.58 -17.80 -1.08
C GLY A 122 10.55 -16.86 -0.48
N GLN A 123 11.02 -15.81 0.19
CA GLN A 123 10.18 -14.73 0.71
C GLN A 123 10.19 -13.57 -0.28
N LYS A 124 9.11 -13.40 -1.00
CA LYS A 124 8.96 -12.32 -2.00
C LYS A 124 7.82 -11.39 -1.60
N ARG A 125 8.14 -10.09 -1.52
CA ARG A 125 7.14 -9.04 -1.30
C ARG A 125 6.48 -8.71 -2.64
N GLN A 126 5.19 -8.95 -2.75
CA GLN A 126 4.42 -8.74 -3.97
C GLN A 126 3.38 -7.64 -3.77
N ARG A 127 3.86 -6.42 -3.60
CA ARG A 127 3.06 -5.20 -3.60
C ARG A 127 2.76 -4.81 -5.05
N ILE A 128 1.49 -4.83 -5.44
CA ILE A 128 1.07 -4.66 -6.84
C ILE A 128 0.58 -3.25 -7.09
N GLN A 129 -0.29 -2.74 -6.21
CA GLN A 129 -0.87 -1.40 -6.39
C GLN A 129 -1.27 -0.79 -5.06
N ASP A 130 -0.82 0.44 -4.84
CA ASP A 130 -1.17 1.27 -3.69
C ASP A 130 -2.00 2.50 -4.06
N VAL A 131 -2.54 3.14 -3.05
CA VAL A 131 -2.91 4.55 -3.08
C VAL A 131 -1.99 5.28 -2.10
N HIS A 132 -0.96 5.87 -2.67
CA HIS A 132 0.19 6.42 -1.95
C HIS A 132 -0.18 7.43 -0.86
N ILE A 133 -1.16 8.30 -1.13
CA ILE A 133 -1.57 9.35 -0.20
C ILE A 133 -2.24 8.84 1.08
N VAL A 134 -2.70 7.59 1.09
CA VAL A 134 -3.26 6.93 2.29
C VAL A 134 -2.37 5.79 2.83
N ASP A 135 -1.17 5.61 2.26
CA ASP A 135 -0.19 4.59 2.66
C ASP A 135 -0.77 3.17 2.71
N HIS A 136 -1.59 2.83 1.72
CA HIS A 136 -2.26 1.54 1.69
C HIS A 136 -2.15 0.85 0.34
N PHE A 137 -1.65 -0.41 0.36
CA PHE A 137 -1.64 -1.28 -0.81
C PHE A 137 -2.98 -2.00 -0.92
N LEU A 138 -3.75 -1.63 -1.95
CA LEU A 138 -5.04 -2.26 -2.24
C LEU A 138 -4.87 -3.64 -2.88
N LEU A 139 -3.75 -3.87 -3.55
CA LEU A 139 -3.35 -5.18 -4.08
C LEU A 139 -1.95 -5.53 -3.55
N ASP A 140 -1.88 -6.60 -2.75
CA ASP A 140 -0.64 -7.02 -2.09
C ASP A 140 -0.75 -8.48 -1.63
N TYR A 141 0.16 -9.34 -2.06
CA TYR A 141 0.18 -10.76 -1.65
C TYR A 141 0.89 -10.98 -0.30
N GLY A 142 1.52 -9.94 0.25
CA GLY A 142 2.29 -10.02 1.48
C GLY A 142 3.76 -10.37 1.26
N VAL A 143 4.41 -10.75 2.35
CA VAL A 143 5.86 -10.98 2.44
C VAL A 143 6.19 -12.36 3.03
N ASN A 144 5.30 -13.32 2.88
CA ASN A 144 5.46 -14.65 3.46
C ASN A 144 6.37 -15.54 2.60
N GLN A 145 6.90 -16.61 3.20
CA GLN A 145 7.67 -17.62 2.48
C GLN A 145 6.76 -18.42 1.53
N GLY A 146 7.27 -18.72 0.35
CA GLY A 146 6.50 -19.48 -0.62
C GLY A 146 7.17 -19.63 -1.98
N SER A 147 6.34 -19.87 -2.96
CA SER A 147 6.74 -19.99 -4.37
C SER A 147 5.60 -19.54 -5.27
N GLY A 148 5.93 -19.26 -6.51
CA GLY A 148 4.91 -18.90 -7.48
C GLY A 148 5.45 -18.68 -8.88
N ILE A 149 4.51 -18.39 -9.76
CA ILE A 149 4.76 -17.94 -11.13
C ILE A 149 4.02 -16.62 -11.36
N ASN A 150 4.67 -15.68 -11.98
CA ASN A 150 4.09 -14.40 -12.39
C ASN A 150 4.22 -14.25 -13.91
N ASP A 151 3.39 -13.43 -14.51
CA ASP A 151 3.45 -13.01 -15.90
C ASP A 151 3.39 -14.15 -16.92
N LEU A 152 2.81 -15.32 -16.59
CA LEU A 152 2.59 -16.39 -17.54
C LEU A 152 1.53 -15.96 -18.57
N SER A 153 1.92 -15.84 -19.83
CA SER A 153 1.02 -15.46 -20.92
C SER A 153 0.04 -16.59 -21.22
N VAL A 154 -1.26 -16.31 -21.14
CA VAL A 154 -2.35 -17.23 -21.46
C VAL A 154 -3.31 -16.53 -22.41
N GLY A 155 -3.12 -16.74 -23.71
CA GLY A 155 -3.89 -16.03 -24.72
C GLY A 155 -3.74 -14.51 -24.61
N SER A 156 -4.81 -13.80 -24.28
CA SER A 156 -4.85 -12.34 -24.21
C SER A 156 -4.64 -11.75 -22.82
N PHE A 157 -4.38 -12.56 -21.81
CA PHE A 157 -4.17 -12.13 -20.42
C PHE A 157 -2.92 -12.78 -19.82
N LYS A 158 -2.52 -12.32 -18.63
CA LYS A 158 -1.45 -12.90 -17.84
C LYS A 158 -1.98 -13.57 -16.61
N LEU A 159 -1.38 -14.74 -16.31
CA LEU A 159 -1.67 -15.55 -15.14
C LEU A 159 -0.54 -15.46 -14.13
N GLY A 160 -0.87 -15.23 -12.88
CA GLY A 160 -0.01 -15.38 -11.72
C GLY A 160 -0.58 -16.40 -10.75
N VAL A 161 0.29 -17.19 -10.12
CA VAL A 161 -0.08 -18.12 -9.05
C VAL A 161 0.96 -18.01 -7.95
N ALA A 162 0.52 -17.93 -6.70
CA ALA A 162 1.41 -17.94 -5.54
C ALA A 162 0.88 -18.85 -4.44
N LEU A 163 1.78 -19.65 -3.87
CA LEU A 163 1.56 -20.44 -2.66
C LEU A 163 2.48 -19.92 -1.57
N GLN A 164 1.92 -19.54 -0.44
CA GLN A 164 2.68 -18.97 0.68
C GLN A 164 2.23 -19.59 2.00
N SER A 165 3.20 -19.85 2.89
CA SER A 165 2.93 -20.23 4.28
C SER A 165 2.69 -19.00 5.15
N GLY A 166 2.14 -19.19 6.35
CA GLY A 166 2.04 -18.12 7.36
C GLY A 166 3.39 -17.69 7.94
N ASP A 167 4.44 -18.45 7.69
CA ASP A 167 5.81 -18.17 8.12
C ASP A 167 6.45 -17.04 7.32
N THR A 168 7.38 -16.35 7.98
CA THR A 168 8.35 -15.45 7.34
C THR A 168 9.76 -15.87 7.77
N PHE A 169 10.80 -15.23 7.21
CA PHE A 169 12.18 -15.48 7.67
C PHE A 169 12.34 -15.15 9.15
N ASP A 170 11.75 -14.05 9.60
CA ASP A 170 11.94 -13.53 10.96
C ASP A 170 10.91 -14.07 11.97
N LYS A 171 9.82 -14.70 11.48
CA LYS A 171 8.72 -15.15 12.35
C LYS A 171 8.15 -16.48 11.89
N LYS A 172 8.10 -17.43 12.80
CA LYS A 172 7.46 -18.74 12.62
C LYS A 172 6.09 -18.80 13.28
N MET A 173 5.19 -19.55 12.71
CA MET A 173 3.92 -19.86 13.34
C MET A 173 4.12 -20.71 14.60
N ALA A 174 3.15 -20.67 15.50
CA ALA A 174 3.17 -21.47 16.72
C ALA A 174 3.17 -22.97 16.38
N THR A 175 3.88 -23.75 17.19
CA THR A 175 3.93 -25.22 17.05
C THR A 175 2.52 -25.81 17.07
N GLY A 176 2.23 -26.71 16.14
CA GLY A 176 0.91 -27.34 15.99
C GLY A 176 -0.11 -26.52 15.21
N THR A 177 0.29 -25.31 14.72
CA THR A 177 -0.56 -24.51 13.85
C THR A 177 0.06 -24.36 12.47
N SER A 178 -0.77 -24.19 11.46
CA SER A 178 -0.34 -23.84 10.11
C SER A 178 -1.37 -22.94 9.41
N ALA A 179 -0.89 -22.10 8.52
CA ALA A 179 -1.71 -21.35 7.59
C ALA A 179 -1.02 -21.35 6.22
N ASN A 180 -1.77 -21.69 5.19
CA ASN A 180 -1.30 -21.67 3.81
C ASN A 180 -2.24 -20.79 2.99
N LYS A 181 -1.66 -19.98 2.11
CA LYS A 181 -2.40 -19.08 1.24
C LYS A 181 -2.09 -19.39 -0.22
N PHE A 182 -3.14 -19.47 -0.99
CA PHE A 182 -3.12 -19.55 -2.45
C PHE A 182 -3.66 -18.25 -3.03
N ASN A 183 -2.92 -17.65 -3.97
CA ASN A 183 -3.37 -16.50 -4.76
C ASN A 183 -3.39 -16.90 -6.24
N LEU A 184 -4.49 -16.57 -6.92
CA LEU A 184 -4.62 -16.64 -8.36
C LEU A 184 -4.84 -15.22 -8.89
N ASP A 185 -3.97 -14.76 -9.77
CA ASP A 185 -3.97 -13.41 -10.34
C ASP A 185 -4.17 -13.48 -11.86
N LEU A 186 -5.27 -12.96 -12.34
CA LEU A 186 -5.53 -12.77 -13.76
C LEU A 186 -5.37 -11.28 -14.06
N SER A 187 -4.40 -10.93 -14.87
CA SER A 187 -4.05 -9.53 -15.16
C SER A 187 -3.94 -9.25 -16.65
N GLU A 188 -3.81 -7.98 -17.01
CA GLU A 188 -3.74 -7.52 -18.41
C GLU A 188 -4.98 -7.86 -19.25
N ILE A 189 -6.12 -8.13 -18.62
CA ILE A 189 -7.39 -8.38 -19.33
C ILE A 189 -7.88 -7.08 -19.94
N ASN A 190 -7.90 -6.97 -21.26
CA ASN A 190 -8.41 -5.79 -21.94
C ASN A 190 -9.93 -5.65 -21.73
N SER A 191 -10.38 -4.47 -21.31
CA SER A 191 -11.81 -4.16 -21.14
C SER A 191 -12.32 -3.21 -22.22
N ASN A 192 -11.63 -2.11 -22.42
CA ASN A 192 -11.94 -1.03 -23.36
C ASN A 192 -10.62 -0.33 -23.77
N PRO A 193 -10.62 0.58 -24.75
CA PRO A 193 -9.41 1.32 -25.12
C PRO A 193 -8.79 2.04 -23.92
N GLY A 194 -7.54 1.66 -23.58
CA GLY A 194 -6.82 2.16 -22.40
C GLY A 194 -7.23 1.52 -21.08
N GLY A 195 -8.22 0.63 -21.06
CA GLY A 195 -8.72 -0.05 -19.87
C GLY A 195 -8.17 -1.45 -19.70
N LYS A 196 -7.75 -1.79 -18.47
CA LYS A 196 -7.25 -3.10 -18.05
C LYS A 196 -7.98 -3.58 -16.80
N VAL A 197 -8.40 -4.82 -16.80
CA VAL A 197 -8.97 -5.49 -15.63
C VAL A 197 -7.96 -6.46 -15.05
N ARG A 198 -7.90 -6.50 -13.72
CA ARG A 198 -7.22 -7.55 -12.93
C ARG A 198 -8.23 -8.21 -12.00
N VAL A 199 -8.14 -9.52 -11.86
CA VAL A 199 -8.93 -10.31 -10.90
C VAL A 199 -7.97 -11.09 -10.02
N LEU A 200 -8.02 -10.84 -8.71
CA LEU A 200 -7.23 -11.55 -7.71
C LEU A 200 -8.17 -12.41 -6.85
N LEU A 201 -7.93 -13.71 -6.84
CA LEU A 201 -8.57 -14.67 -5.94
C LEU A 201 -7.56 -15.07 -4.86
N THR A 202 -8.00 -15.09 -3.61
CA THR A 202 -7.21 -15.51 -2.45
C THR A 202 -7.94 -16.61 -1.71
N SER A 203 -7.26 -17.69 -1.36
CA SER A 203 -7.76 -18.74 -0.49
C SER A 203 -6.75 -19.02 0.61
N VAL A 204 -7.20 -18.99 1.86
CA VAL A 204 -6.40 -19.35 3.03
C VAL A 204 -6.94 -20.62 3.64
N SER A 205 -6.09 -21.60 3.87
CA SER A 205 -6.38 -22.80 4.63
C SER A 205 -5.56 -22.81 5.92
N THR A 206 -6.13 -23.33 7.00
CA THR A 206 -5.49 -23.35 8.32
C THR A 206 -5.64 -24.73 8.98
N SER A 207 -4.69 -25.08 9.85
CA SER A 207 -4.76 -26.26 10.72
C SER A 207 -4.33 -25.86 12.13
N GLY A 208 -4.94 -26.46 13.15
CA GLY A 208 -4.67 -26.14 14.55
C GLY A 208 -5.10 -24.75 15.00
N MET A 209 -5.91 -24.04 14.19
CA MET A 209 -6.38 -22.67 14.44
C MET A 209 -7.89 -22.66 14.70
N GLN A 210 -8.40 -21.54 15.25
CA GLN A 210 -9.82 -21.41 15.63
C GLN A 210 -10.81 -21.27 14.46
N SER A 211 -10.34 -20.97 13.27
CA SER A 211 -11.16 -20.85 12.07
C SER A 211 -10.57 -21.65 10.92
N ASN A 212 -11.42 -22.16 10.04
CA ASN A 212 -11.08 -23.04 8.93
C ASN A 212 -10.55 -22.29 7.68
N GLY A 213 -9.92 -21.14 7.85
CA GLY A 213 -9.32 -20.40 6.74
C GLY A 213 -10.11 -19.15 6.32
N GLY A 214 -10.09 -18.83 5.04
CA GLY A 214 -10.74 -17.64 4.50
C GLY A 214 -10.59 -17.50 3.00
N THR A 215 -11.38 -16.63 2.40
CA THR A 215 -11.33 -16.34 0.96
C THR A 215 -11.36 -14.84 0.69
N GLY A 216 -10.80 -14.44 -0.43
CA GLY A 216 -10.82 -13.06 -0.91
C GLY A 216 -10.99 -12.98 -2.42
N LEU A 217 -11.63 -11.92 -2.86
CA LEU A 217 -11.77 -11.56 -4.27
C LEU A 217 -11.55 -10.07 -4.42
N THR A 218 -10.67 -9.71 -5.34
CA THR A 218 -10.53 -8.33 -5.81
C THR A 218 -10.74 -8.28 -7.31
N VAL A 219 -11.56 -7.33 -7.77
CA VAL A 219 -11.64 -6.89 -9.15
C VAL A 219 -11.13 -5.45 -9.18
N ASN A 220 -10.08 -5.23 -9.98
CA ASN A 220 -9.51 -3.90 -10.19
C ASN A 220 -9.62 -3.54 -11.67
N HIS A 221 -10.05 -2.32 -11.97
CA HIS A 221 -10.05 -1.74 -13.30
C HIS A 221 -9.15 -0.52 -13.30
N ASN A 222 -8.14 -0.55 -14.15
CA ASN A 222 -7.24 0.58 -14.39
C ASN A 222 -7.54 1.17 -15.78
N GLN A 223 -7.80 2.47 -15.84
CA GLN A 223 -8.08 3.21 -17.07
C GLN A 223 -7.03 4.29 -17.26
N SER A 224 -6.23 4.16 -18.30
CA SER A 224 -5.33 5.23 -18.77
C SER A 224 -6.11 6.26 -19.56
N ASP A 225 -5.66 7.51 -19.51
CA ASP A 225 -6.27 8.65 -20.20
C ASP A 225 -7.78 8.76 -19.94
N PHE A 226 -8.18 8.52 -18.68
CA PHE A 226 -9.56 8.61 -18.22
C PHE A 226 -10.08 10.05 -18.36
N VAL A 227 -11.12 10.24 -19.17
CA VAL A 227 -11.70 11.56 -19.49
C VAL A 227 -10.72 12.51 -20.24
N THR A 228 -9.45 12.55 -19.86
CA THR A 228 -8.43 13.39 -20.48
C THR A 228 -7.06 12.73 -20.40
N ARG A 229 -6.18 13.12 -21.34
CA ARG A 229 -4.80 12.60 -21.39
C ARG A 229 -4.03 12.93 -20.10
N GLY A 230 -3.31 11.94 -19.59
CA GLY A 230 -2.51 12.06 -18.37
C GLY A 230 -3.29 11.90 -17.07
N LEU A 231 -4.59 11.62 -17.14
CA LEU A 231 -5.41 11.21 -15.99
C LEU A 231 -5.59 9.70 -15.98
N THR A 232 -5.20 9.03 -14.92
CA THR A 232 -5.39 7.59 -14.73
C THR A 232 -6.42 7.36 -13.62
N ASN A 233 -7.37 6.47 -13.86
CA ASN A 233 -8.34 6.04 -12.86
C ASN A 233 -8.10 4.59 -12.46
N SER A 234 -8.32 4.26 -11.20
CA SER A 234 -8.21 2.92 -10.64
C SER A 234 -9.39 2.63 -9.73
N LEU A 235 -10.31 1.78 -10.18
CA LEU A 235 -11.46 1.32 -9.42
C LEU A 235 -11.16 -0.06 -8.80
N PHE A 236 -11.50 -0.23 -7.52
CA PHE A 236 -11.33 -1.46 -6.76
C PHE A 236 -12.66 -1.92 -6.17
N LEU A 237 -13.03 -3.16 -6.45
CA LEU A 237 -14.13 -3.88 -5.83
C LEU A 237 -13.55 -5.09 -5.11
N GLN A 238 -13.67 -5.12 -3.78
CA GLN A 238 -12.97 -6.11 -2.97
C GLN A 238 -13.89 -6.72 -1.91
N THR A 239 -13.73 -8.03 -1.69
CA THR A 239 -14.39 -8.75 -0.59
C THR A 239 -13.44 -9.78 0.01
N SER A 240 -13.53 -10.03 1.31
CA SER A 240 -12.80 -11.12 1.96
C SER A 240 -13.52 -11.66 3.19
N SER A 241 -13.14 -12.87 3.61
CA SER A 241 -13.64 -13.52 4.80
C SER A 241 -12.53 -14.25 5.56
N GLY A 242 -12.74 -14.48 6.85
CA GLY A 242 -11.85 -15.25 7.70
C GLY A 242 -10.41 -14.73 7.71
N TYR A 243 -9.46 -15.62 7.53
CA TYR A 243 -8.02 -15.31 7.54
C TYR A 243 -7.48 -14.76 6.21
N ALA A 244 -8.31 -14.53 5.19
CA ALA A 244 -7.91 -13.78 4.02
C ALA A 244 -8.11 -12.28 4.25
N ASN A 245 -7.09 -11.47 3.95
CA ASN A 245 -7.23 -10.03 3.92
C ASN A 245 -7.76 -9.59 2.55
N ILE A 246 -8.48 -8.48 2.56
CA ILE A 246 -9.13 -7.89 1.39
C ILE A 246 -8.18 -7.49 0.26
N ASN A 247 -6.89 -7.31 0.54
CA ASN A 247 -5.87 -6.95 -0.45
C ASN A 247 -5.09 -8.14 -1.03
N GLY A 248 -5.38 -9.37 -0.59
CA GLY A 248 -4.69 -10.59 -1.03
C GLY A 248 -3.61 -11.12 -0.06
N ARG A 249 -3.41 -10.45 1.08
CA ARG A 249 -2.51 -10.91 2.16
C ARG A 249 -3.20 -11.95 3.05
N PHE A 250 -2.42 -12.53 3.96
CA PHE A 250 -3.02 -13.11 5.17
C PHE A 250 -3.73 -12.01 5.96
N GLY A 251 -4.86 -12.32 6.54
CA GLY A 251 -5.44 -11.58 7.65
C GLY A 251 -4.58 -11.73 8.90
N ASP A 252 -5.12 -11.31 10.04
CA ASP A 252 -4.43 -11.50 11.32
C ASP A 252 -4.53 -12.96 11.76
N ILE A 253 -3.58 -13.78 11.31
CA ILE A 253 -3.48 -15.21 11.65
C ILE A 253 -3.03 -15.45 13.10
N SER A 254 -2.64 -14.40 13.84
CA SER A 254 -2.29 -14.50 15.26
C SER A 254 -3.47 -14.28 16.20
N SER A 255 -4.60 -13.80 15.67
CA SER A 255 -5.77 -13.40 16.45
C SER A 255 -6.91 -14.40 16.38
N ALA A 256 -7.46 -14.75 17.54
CA ALA A 256 -8.75 -15.43 17.65
C ALA A 256 -9.94 -14.61 17.13
N ALA A 257 -9.76 -13.29 16.93
CA ALA A 257 -10.81 -12.35 16.55
C ALA A 257 -11.26 -12.43 15.08
N VAL A 258 -10.73 -13.37 14.30
CA VAL A 258 -11.05 -13.50 12.86
C VAL A 258 -12.30 -14.35 12.61
N TYR A 259 -12.88 -14.92 13.67
CA TYR A 259 -14.07 -15.75 13.57
C TYR A 259 -15.24 -14.98 12.95
N GLY A 260 -15.78 -15.49 11.85
CA GLY A 260 -16.90 -14.87 11.14
C GLY A 260 -16.61 -13.49 10.51
N LYS A 261 -15.34 -13.05 10.43
CA LYS A 261 -14.99 -11.76 9.85
C LYS A 261 -15.27 -11.73 8.35
N LYS A 262 -15.94 -10.68 7.89
CA LYS A 262 -16.16 -10.38 6.47
C LYS A 262 -15.87 -8.90 6.23
N THR A 263 -15.14 -8.61 5.15
CA THR A 263 -14.81 -7.24 4.75
C THR A 263 -15.19 -7.03 3.29
N ASN A 264 -15.86 -5.90 2.99
CA ASN A 264 -16.17 -5.47 1.64
C ASN A 264 -15.69 -4.05 1.46
N ARG A 265 -15.11 -3.73 0.29
CA ARG A 265 -14.62 -2.40 -0.05
C ARG A 265 -14.95 -2.05 -1.48
N ILE A 266 -15.31 -0.79 -1.68
CA ILE A 266 -15.23 -0.09 -2.95
C ILE A 266 -14.30 1.10 -2.75
N ALA A 267 -13.34 1.27 -3.63
CA ALA A 267 -12.46 2.43 -3.63
C ALA A 267 -12.17 2.84 -5.07
N ASP A 268 -12.11 4.14 -5.30
CA ASP A 268 -11.78 4.72 -6.59
C ASP A 268 -10.70 5.79 -6.40
N SER A 269 -9.63 5.68 -7.17
CA SER A 269 -8.48 6.57 -7.10
C SER A 269 -8.15 7.13 -8.47
N ILE A 270 -7.81 8.41 -8.52
CA ILE A 270 -7.31 9.06 -9.72
C ILE A 270 -5.91 9.60 -9.47
N ASN A 271 -5.07 9.51 -10.51
CA ASN A 271 -3.74 10.10 -10.56
C ASN A 271 -3.65 10.98 -11.80
N TRP A 272 -2.95 12.11 -11.70
CA TRP A 272 -2.73 12.99 -12.84
C TRP A 272 -1.37 13.65 -12.80
N GLN A 273 -0.86 13.97 -13.99
CA GLN A 273 0.27 14.87 -14.21
C GLN A 273 0.01 15.66 -15.48
N SER A 274 -0.03 16.97 -15.37
CA SER A 274 -0.19 17.91 -16.50
C SER A 274 0.74 19.09 -16.30
N GLY A 275 1.89 19.08 -16.98
CA GLY A 275 2.93 20.08 -16.80
C GLY A 275 3.38 20.20 -15.34
N ALA A 276 3.26 21.39 -14.77
CA ALA A 276 3.63 21.68 -13.39
C ALA A 276 2.62 21.16 -12.34
N PHE A 277 1.45 20.68 -12.77
CA PHE A 277 0.36 20.27 -11.88
C PHE A 277 0.18 18.77 -11.86
N GLY A 278 0.34 18.17 -10.71
CA GLY A 278 0.17 16.73 -10.50
C GLY A 278 -0.61 16.40 -9.24
N GLY A 279 -1.00 15.14 -9.07
CA GLY A 279 -1.68 14.74 -7.85
C GLY A 279 -2.27 13.33 -7.86
N GLN A 280 -2.86 12.99 -6.73
CA GLN A 280 -3.63 11.77 -6.50
C GLN A 280 -4.82 12.10 -5.61
N ALA A 281 -5.98 11.48 -5.89
CA ALA A 281 -7.16 11.57 -5.03
C ALA A 281 -7.79 10.18 -4.85
N ILE A 282 -8.58 10.03 -3.80
CA ILE A 282 -9.30 8.78 -3.47
C ILE A 282 -10.66 9.08 -2.87
N VAL A 283 -11.63 8.26 -3.23
CA VAL A 283 -12.86 8.04 -2.47
C VAL A 283 -12.98 6.55 -2.14
N GLY A 284 -13.41 6.22 -0.92
CA GLY A 284 -13.52 4.84 -0.51
C GLY A 284 -14.59 4.60 0.54
N TYR A 285 -15.20 3.41 0.48
CA TYR A 285 -16.13 2.91 1.47
C TYR A 285 -15.81 1.46 1.78
N GLN A 286 -15.73 1.14 3.07
CA GLN A 286 -15.45 -0.21 3.56
C GLN A 286 -16.42 -0.59 4.65
N THR A 287 -16.87 -1.86 4.64
CA THR A 287 -17.56 -2.46 5.76
C THR A 287 -16.76 -3.66 6.27
N THR A 288 -16.58 -3.75 7.58
CA THR A 288 -16.02 -4.93 8.22
C THR A 288 -17.02 -5.44 9.25
N LYS A 289 -17.45 -6.69 9.11
CA LYS A 289 -18.38 -7.35 10.03
C LYS A 289 -17.69 -8.53 10.68
N SER A 290 -17.94 -8.76 11.95
CA SER A 290 -17.60 -9.98 12.68
C SER A 290 -18.86 -10.53 13.32
N ASP A 291 -19.14 -11.80 13.09
CA ASP A 291 -20.25 -12.55 13.71
C ASP A 291 -19.75 -13.36 14.92
N ASN A 292 -18.59 -12.98 15.53
CA ASN A 292 -18.08 -13.64 16.72
C ASN A 292 -19.12 -13.56 17.85
N PRO A 293 -19.60 -14.69 18.39
CA PRO A 293 -20.63 -14.70 19.43
C PRO A 293 -20.23 -13.92 20.70
N ALA A 294 -18.93 -13.83 21.00
CA ALA A 294 -18.42 -13.11 22.16
C ALA A 294 -18.31 -11.59 21.92
N ALA A 295 -18.21 -11.16 20.68
CA ALA A 295 -18.00 -9.75 20.33
C ALA A 295 -18.40 -9.47 18.87
N ALA A 296 -19.69 -9.58 18.55
CA ALA A 296 -20.19 -9.22 17.21
C ALA A 296 -20.09 -7.71 17.00
N TYR A 297 -19.61 -7.29 15.82
CA TYR A 297 -19.53 -5.89 15.46
C TYR A 297 -19.70 -5.67 13.96
N THR A 298 -20.08 -4.46 13.61
CA THR A 298 -19.96 -3.95 12.22
C THR A 298 -19.28 -2.59 12.27
N ILE A 299 -18.25 -2.42 11.41
CA ILE A 299 -17.56 -1.15 11.24
C ILE A 299 -17.84 -0.67 9.83
N LYS A 300 -18.16 0.62 9.68
CA LYS A 300 -18.30 1.30 8.38
C LYS A 300 -17.27 2.41 8.33
N ASP A 301 -16.36 2.33 7.37
CA ASP A 301 -15.31 3.33 7.12
C ASP A 301 -15.59 4.06 5.81
N THR A 302 -15.43 5.38 5.81
CA THR A 302 -15.47 6.20 4.60
C THR A 302 -14.24 7.10 4.53
N THR A 303 -13.76 7.35 3.34
CA THR A 303 -12.66 8.27 3.07
C THR A 303 -12.93 9.07 1.81
N LEU A 304 -12.53 10.34 1.82
CA LEU A 304 -12.47 11.21 0.65
C LEU A 304 -11.32 12.19 0.83
N GLY A 305 -10.45 12.28 -0.14
CA GLY A 305 -9.39 13.27 -0.11
C GLY A 305 -8.41 13.15 -1.26
N GLY A 306 -7.42 14.04 -1.25
CA GLY A 306 -6.41 14.08 -2.29
C GLY A 306 -5.20 14.91 -1.89
N ARG A 307 -4.12 14.71 -2.64
CA ARG A 307 -2.91 15.51 -2.62
C ARG A 307 -2.67 16.09 -4.00
N MET A 308 -2.43 17.38 -4.04
CA MET A 308 -2.02 18.12 -5.24
C MET A 308 -0.59 18.58 -5.10
N SER A 309 0.13 18.65 -6.21
CA SER A 309 1.43 19.33 -6.32
C SER A 309 1.36 20.39 -7.41
N TYR A 310 1.98 21.53 -7.13
CA TYR A 310 2.18 22.59 -8.10
C TYR A 310 3.65 23.01 -8.08
N ALA A 311 4.36 22.74 -9.18
CA ALA A 311 5.77 23.09 -9.33
C ALA A 311 5.91 24.55 -9.72
N VAL A 312 6.60 25.33 -8.89
CA VAL A 312 6.96 26.73 -9.16
C VAL A 312 8.23 26.81 -9.98
N SER A 313 9.11 25.84 -9.79
CA SER A 313 10.35 25.65 -10.54
C SER A 313 10.69 24.15 -10.62
N ASN A 314 11.75 23.80 -11.32
CA ASN A 314 12.19 22.41 -11.43
C ASN A 314 12.48 21.75 -10.07
N ASN A 315 12.92 22.53 -9.08
CA ASN A 315 13.35 21.99 -7.80
C ASN A 315 12.49 22.44 -6.61
N PHE A 316 11.42 23.19 -6.86
CA PHE A 316 10.53 23.66 -5.80
C PHE A 316 9.06 23.51 -6.20
N LYS A 317 8.29 22.86 -5.33
CA LYS A 317 6.84 22.70 -5.51
C LYS A 317 6.08 22.88 -4.19
N TRP A 318 4.83 23.24 -4.31
CA TRP A 318 3.89 23.20 -3.21
C TRP A 318 3.12 21.88 -3.24
N LEU A 319 3.04 21.22 -2.08
CA LEU A 319 2.11 20.12 -1.86
C LEU A 319 0.98 20.60 -0.96
N VAL A 320 -0.25 20.26 -1.35
CA VAL A 320 -1.44 20.47 -0.54
C VAL A 320 -2.20 19.14 -0.45
N GLU A 321 -2.45 18.65 0.76
CA GLU A 321 -3.22 17.43 1.00
C GLU A 321 -4.39 17.75 1.91
N ALA A 322 -5.59 17.36 1.48
CA ALA A 322 -6.80 17.42 2.29
C ALA A 322 -7.52 16.08 2.30
N GLY A 323 -8.05 15.71 3.46
CA GLY A 323 -8.80 14.47 3.59
C GLY A 323 -9.81 14.51 4.73
N THR A 324 -10.93 13.85 4.51
CA THR A 324 -11.96 13.57 5.51
C THR A 324 -12.18 12.08 5.62
N THR A 325 -12.23 11.59 6.85
CA THR A 325 -12.46 10.17 7.17
C THR A 325 -13.54 10.06 8.22
N SER A 326 -14.32 8.98 8.15
CA SER A 326 -15.32 8.64 9.16
C SER A 326 -15.29 7.15 9.44
N ARG A 327 -15.46 6.81 10.72
CA ARG A 327 -15.55 5.43 11.19
C ARG A 327 -16.75 5.29 12.13
N LYS A 328 -17.65 4.34 11.82
CA LYS A 328 -18.86 4.11 12.62
C LYS A 328 -18.95 2.64 13.00
N PHE A 329 -19.13 2.40 14.31
CA PHE A 329 -19.41 1.08 14.88
C PHE A 329 -20.91 0.85 15.01
N SER A 330 -21.32 -0.43 15.08
CA SER A 330 -22.74 -0.85 15.20
C SER A 330 -23.35 -0.71 16.59
N ASP A 331 -22.60 -0.25 17.56
CA ASP A 331 -22.96 -0.13 18.98
C ASP A 331 -23.77 1.12 19.34
N ASN A 332 -24.38 1.76 18.37
CA ASN A 332 -25.12 3.02 18.50
C ASN A 332 -24.30 4.25 18.93
N GLN A 333 -22.99 4.14 19.04
CA GLN A 333 -22.13 5.30 19.29
C GLN A 333 -22.11 6.27 18.10
N ALA A 334 -21.82 7.53 18.37
CA ALA A 334 -21.66 8.54 17.32
C ALA A 334 -20.49 8.17 16.40
N ALA A 335 -20.64 8.43 15.10
CA ALA A 335 -19.56 8.21 14.15
C ALA A 335 -18.34 9.07 14.48
N GLN A 336 -17.17 8.46 14.56
CA GLN A 336 -15.88 9.15 14.64
C GLN A 336 -15.62 9.86 13.31
N ARG A 337 -15.07 11.08 13.36
CA ARG A 337 -14.73 11.88 12.18
C ARG A 337 -13.38 12.55 12.36
N LEU A 338 -12.59 12.58 11.30
CA LEU A 338 -11.30 13.27 11.24
C LEU A 338 -11.18 14.02 9.92
N ASN A 339 -10.87 15.30 9.99
CA ASN A 339 -10.54 16.13 8.84
C ASN A 339 -9.10 16.60 8.98
N LYS A 340 -8.34 16.56 7.89
CA LYS A 340 -6.94 16.96 7.85
C LYS A 340 -6.66 17.84 6.64
N LEU A 341 -5.91 18.92 6.85
CA LEU A 341 -5.35 19.77 5.80
C LEU A 341 -3.87 19.97 6.08
N THR A 342 -3.04 19.71 5.08
CA THR A 342 -1.59 19.92 5.14
C THR A 342 -1.13 20.75 3.95
N ILE A 343 -0.26 21.71 4.22
CA ILE A 343 0.45 22.50 3.20
C ILE A 343 1.93 22.28 3.42
N ALA A 344 2.66 21.98 2.36
CA ALA A 344 4.10 21.69 2.43
C ALA A 344 4.87 22.29 1.24
N PRO A 345 5.63 23.39 1.46
CA PRO A 345 6.71 23.78 0.55
C PRO A 345 7.74 22.63 0.52
N THR A 346 8.12 22.23 -0.70
CA THR A 346 8.85 20.99 -0.93
C THR A 346 9.97 21.21 -1.94
N LEU A 347 11.18 20.77 -1.56
CA LEU A 347 12.30 20.63 -2.49
C LEU A 347 12.25 19.25 -3.12
N ALA A 348 12.41 19.17 -4.45
CA ALA A 348 12.35 17.93 -5.22
C ALA A 348 13.34 17.97 -6.39
N LEU A 349 13.62 16.83 -7.02
CA LEU A 349 14.52 16.77 -8.18
C LEU A 349 13.84 17.20 -9.47
N SER A 350 12.52 17.07 -9.59
CA SER A 350 11.76 17.48 -10.78
C SER A 350 10.35 17.95 -10.40
N PRO A 351 9.63 18.59 -11.36
CA PRO A 351 8.27 19.07 -11.16
C PRO A 351 7.25 17.97 -10.88
N ASP A 352 7.53 16.73 -11.29
CA ASP A 352 6.55 15.64 -11.28
C ASP A 352 6.09 15.30 -9.87
N PHE A 353 4.80 14.93 -9.72
CA PHE A 353 4.20 14.50 -8.46
C PHE A 353 4.95 13.32 -7.83
N TRP A 354 5.41 12.39 -8.67
CA TRP A 354 6.10 11.18 -8.24
C TRP A 354 7.62 11.31 -8.11
N SER A 355 8.19 12.48 -8.43
CA SER A 355 9.63 12.72 -8.31
C SER A 355 10.09 12.62 -6.86
N ARG A 356 11.16 11.88 -6.64
CA ARG A 356 11.87 11.76 -5.35
C ARG A 356 13.39 11.90 -5.55
N PRO A 357 14.17 12.32 -4.52
CA PRO A 357 13.73 12.62 -3.16
C PRO A 357 12.89 13.90 -3.07
N GLU A 358 12.07 13.95 -2.01
CA GLU A 358 11.40 15.16 -1.55
C GLU A 358 11.84 15.50 -0.14
N LEU A 359 12.17 16.79 0.08
CA LEU A 359 12.36 17.38 1.40
C LEU A 359 11.23 18.35 1.66
N ARG A 360 10.36 18.01 2.60
CA ARG A 360 9.09 18.69 2.88
C ARG A 360 9.18 19.46 4.19
N PHE A 361 8.79 20.72 4.17
CA PHE A 361 8.48 21.51 5.36
C PHE A 361 6.96 21.60 5.43
N TYR A 362 6.32 21.19 6.50
CA TYR A 362 4.88 21.13 6.50
C TYR A 362 4.23 21.80 7.69
N VAL A 363 2.99 22.26 7.47
CA VAL A 363 2.04 22.60 8.51
C VAL A 363 0.77 21.82 8.27
N THR A 364 0.32 21.10 9.29
CA THR A 364 -0.89 20.27 9.28
C THR A 364 -1.88 20.80 10.30
N LYS A 365 -3.12 21.06 9.88
CA LYS A 365 -4.28 21.25 10.74
C LYS A 365 -5.17 20.02 10.67
N ALA A 366 -5.46 19.43 11.83
CA ALA A 366 -6.39 18.34 11.97
C ALA A 366 -7.52 18.73 12.94
N ASN A 367 -8.75 18.30 12.63
CA ASN A 367 -9.93 18.47 13.47
C ASN A 367 -10.68 17.15 13.51
N TRP A 368 -11.13 16.78 14.69
CA TRP A 368 -11.92 15.57 14.92
C TRP A 368 -13.09 15.85 15.87
N ASN A 369 -14.08 14.98 15.88
CA ASN A 369 -15.20 15.14 16.78
C ASN A 369 -14.94 14.47 18.14
N GLN A 370 -15.82 14.75 19.11
CA GLN A 370 -15.71 14.19 20.46
C GLN A 370 -15.71 12.66 20.47
N ALA A 371 -16.52 12.02 19.62
CA ALA A 371 -16.55 10.56 19.51
C ALA A 371 -15.19 9.96 19.09
N ALA A 372 -14.44 10.65 18.23
CA ALA A 372 -13.08 10.23 17.87
C ALA A 372 -12.10 10.47 19.04
N ALA A 373 -12.23 11.57 19.75
CA ALA A 373 -11.43 11.85 20.94
C ALA A 373 -11.66 10.79 22.03
N ASP A 374 -12.92 10.47 22.33
CA ASP A 374 -13.30 9.52 23.38
C ASP A 374 -12.85 8.09 23.05
N ALA A 375 -12.98 7.66 21.81
CA ALA A 375 -12.54 6.34 21.36
C ALA A 375 -11.01 6.15 21.44
N ASN A 376 -10.24 7.23 21.44
CA ASN A 376 -8.77 7.21 21.45
C ASN A 376 -8.19 7.74 22.79
N ASN A 377 -9.02 7.96 23.78
CA ASN A 377 -8.61 8.38 25.11
C ASN A 377 -7.95 7.23 25.89
N GLY A 378 -6.64 7.26 25.99
CA GLY A 378 -5.87 6.37 26.87
C GLY A 378 -5.55 4.98 26.32
N GLY A 379 -5.81 4.70 25.05
CA GLY A 379 -5.41 3.46 24.39
C GLY A 379 -4.06 3.56 23.70
N ALA A 380 -3.27 2.49 23.72
CA ALA A 380 -2.09 2.29 22.86
C ALA A 380 -2.50 2.03 21.39
N GLY A 381 -3.64 2.55 20.95
CA GLY A 381 -4.16 2.37 19.60
C GLY A 381 -3.47 3.25 18.57
N GLU A 382 -3.48 2.83 17.33
CA GLU A 382 -3.08 3.63 16.18
C GLU A 382 -3.97 4.89 16.12
N GLY A 383 -3.39 6.05 16.36
CA GLY A 383 -4.09 7.33 16.31
C GLY A 383 -4.34 7.92 17.69
N THR A 384 -3.35 8.53 18.29
CA THR A 384 -3.49 9.31 19.50
C THR A 384 -3.99 10.71 19.18
N PHE A 385 -5.26 11.01 19.52
CA PHE A 385 -5.81 12.36 19.40
C PHE A 385 -5.49 13.23 20.64
N GLY A 386 -4.65 12.73 21.57
CA GLY A 386 -4.27 13.41 22.81
C GLY A 386 -5.25 13.18 23.95
N THR A 387 -4.76 13.28 25.18
CA THR A 387 -5.48 12.87 26.42
C THR A 387 -6.43 13.91 27.00
N ASN A 388 -6.55 15.11 26.43
CA ASN A 388 -7.16 16.27 27.11
C ASN A 388 -8.51 16.71 26.53
N GLY A 389 -9.29 15.80 25.95
CA GLY A 389 -10.62 16.14 25.38
C GLY A 389 -10.57 17.11 24.19
N ARG A 390 -9.41 17.31 23.61
CA ARG A 390 -9.23 18.18 22.43
C ARG A 390 -9.85 17.57 21.18
N THR A 391 -10.35 18.44 20.33
CA THR A 391 -10.95 18.09 19.03
C THR A 391 -10.19 18.67 17.86
N SER A 392 -9.00 19.24 18.08
CA SER A 392 -8.16 19.75 17.02
C SER A 392 -6.69 19.84 17.41
N GLN A 393 -5.82 19.83 16.38
CA GLN A 393 -4.40 20.04 16.54
C GLN A 393 -3.79 20.73 15.32
N THR A 394 -2.74 21.52 15.55
CA THR A 394 -1.86 22.02 14.51
C THR A 394 -0.47 21.46 14.76
N LEU A 395 0.10 20.85 13.73
CA LEU A 395 1.46 20.31 13.71
C LEU A 395 2.29 21.06 12.68
N ALA A 396 3.55 21.29 12.97
CA ALA A 396 4.54 21.68 11.99
C ALA A 396 5.71 20.71 12.04
N GLY A 397 6.40 20.52 10.94
CA GLY A 397 7.52 19.60 10.92
C GLY A 397 8.28 19.60 9.61
N VAL A 398 9.23 18.68 9.56
CA VAL A 398 10.02 18.38 8.38
C VAL A 398 9.90 16.89 8.08
N GLN A 399 9.87 16.53 6.80
CA GLN A 399 9.79 15.15 6.36
C GLN A 399 10.61 14.98 5.09
N TYR A 400 11.36 13.89 4.99
CA TYR A 400 11.90 13.45 3.71
C TYR A 400 11.26 12.14 3.28
N GLU A 401 11.24 11.93 1.97
CA GLU A 401 10.85 10.68 1.35
C GLU A 401 11.69 10.46 0.10
N VAL A 402 12.26 9.28 -0.03
CA VAL A 402 13.12 8.91 -1.15
C VAL A 402 12.91 7.45 -1.53
N TRP A 403 12.95 7.19 -2.82
CA TRP A 403 13.16 5.88 -3.43
C TRP A 403 14.19 6.02 -4.56
N TRP A 404 14.97 4.98 -4.80
CA TRP A 404 16.01 4.93 -5.80
C TRP A 404 16.13 3.54 -6.42
#